data_8a814705510cb2917e7ed080fe25f522
#
_entry.id   8a814705510cb2917e7ed080fe25f522
#
_cell.length_a   1.000
_cell.length_b   1.000
_cell.length_c   1.000
_cell.angle_alpha   90.00
_cell.angle_beta   90.00
_cell.angle_gamma   90.00
#
_symmetry.space_group_name_H-M   'P 1'
#
loop_
_entity.id
_entity.type
_entity.pdbx_description
1 polymer ?
#
loop_
_entity_poly.entity_id
_entity_poly.type
_entity_poly.pdbx_seq_one_letter_code
_entity_poly.pdbx_strand_id
1 'polypeptide(L)'
;NARNRFITNLLPLINNATSLRRVISVFIATLEGEIQMDDFQGWHMKLMANRDHAASITTLSLESHHKDNPKVSFVHNFPGVIKSGITRGTSGVVLTALKAVVRIFGSLFYMPAEEAGDRHVFLSTSARYSAGEKDEAAGVPLSVAPDLSFARGTDGKLASGVYSINASGESAGVKVEDALASLRSRGMTQKVMDTINTDIEKALATKTKA
;
A
#
# COMPACT_ATOMS: atom_id res chain seq x y z
N ASN A 1 -6.22 -9.67 -5.63
CA ASN A 1 -7.23 -10.00 -4.60
C ASN A 1 -6.66 -10.84 -3.43
N ALA A 2 -5.57 -11.66 -3.63
CA ALA A 2 -4.97 -12.45 -2.55
C ALA A 2 -4.59 -11.60 -1.32
N ARG A 3 -4.03 -10.41 -1.52
CA ARG A 3 -3.66 -9.48 -0.43
C ARG A 3 -4.85 -9.15 0.47
N ASN A 4 -6.01 -8.81 -0.10
CA ASN A 4 -7.22 -8.53 0.68
C ASN A 4 -7.70 -9.75 1.45
N ARG A 5 -7.61 -10.95 0.86
CA ARG A 5 -7.96 -12.19 1.56
C ARG A 5 -7.05 -12.46 2.75
N PHE A 6 -5.75 -12.23 2.64
CA PHE A 6 -4.82 -12.31 3.76
C PHE A 6 -5.20 -11.33 4.88
N ILE A 7 -5.48 -10.07 4.53
CA ILE A 7 -5.91 -9.06 5.50
C ILE A 7 -7.15 -9.54 6.22
N THR A 8 -8.21 -9.91 5.51
CA THR A 8 -9.48 -10.37 6.10
C THR A 8 -9.28 -11.53 7.06
N ASN A 9 -8.45 -12.52 6.69
CA ASN A 9 -8.23 -13.70 7.53
C ASN A 9 -7.40 -13.39 8.79
N LEU A 10 -6.50 -12.39 8.74
CA LEU A 10 -5.61 -12.06 9.85
C LEU A 10 -6.15 -10.96 10.76
N LEU A 11 -7.11 -10.15 10.29
CA LEU A 11 -7.69 -9.04 11.08
C LEU A 11 -8.20 -9.46 12.47
N PRO A 12 -8.87 -10.63 12.67
CA PRO A 12 -9.28 -11.05 14.01
C PRO A 12 -8.10 -11.20 14.99
N LEU A 13 -6.95 -11.69 14.51
CA LEU A 13 -5.72 -11.80 15.32
C LEU A 13 -5.09 -10.44 15.57
N ILE A 14 -5.02 -9.59 14.55
CA ILE A 14 -4.45 -8.24 14.64
C ILE A 14 -5.25 -7.38 15.60
N ASN A 15 -6.59 -7.45 15.57
CA ASN A 15 -7.45 -6.71 16.50
C ASN A 15 -7.24 -7.11 17.96
N ASN A 16 -6.87 -8.37 18.22
CA ASN A 16 -6.59 -8.90 19.57
C ASN A 16 -5.15 -8.65 20.03
N ALA A 17 -4.27 -8.13 19.17
CA ALA A 17 -2.91 -7.79 19.55
C ALA A 17 -2.89 -6.65 20.56
N THR A 18 -1.96 -6.71 21.52
CA THR A 18 -1.79 -5.69 22.57
C THR A 18 -0.99 -4.47 22.10
N SER A 19 -0.20 -4.65 21.02
CA SER A 19 0.61 -3.57 20.41
C SER A 19 0.81 -3.81 18.92
N LEU A 20 1.25 -2.79 18.20
CA LEU A 20 1.61 -2.84 16.77
C LEU A 20 0.48 -3.40 15.90
N ARG A 21 -0.76 -2.97 16.15
CA ARG A 21 -1.92 -3.33 15.30
C ARG A 21 -1.82 -2.63 13.95
N ARG A 22 -1.01 -3.23 13.06
CA ARG A 22 -0.70 -2.61 11.78
C ARG A 22 -0.64 -3.60 10.63
N VAL A 23 -1.13 -3.18 9.48
CA VAL A 23 -1.00 -3.87 8.19
C VAL A 23 -0.17 -3.00 7.26
N ILE A 24 0.93 -3.55 6.72
CA ILE A 24 1.74 -2.87 5.71
C ILE A 24 1.59 -3.60 4.39
N SER A 25 1.04 -2.89 3.42
CA SER A 25 0.90 -3.35 2.04
C SER A 25 2.00 -2.73 1.19
N VAL A 26 3.09 -3.45 1.00
CA VAL A 26 4.20 -3.00 0.14
C VAL A 26 3.79 -3.16 -1.32
N PHE A 27 3.64 -2.04 -2.05
CA PHE A 27 3.27 -2.04 -3.46
C PHE A 27 3.68 -0.72 -4.15
N ILE A 28 2.75 0.06 -4.69
CA ILE A 28 2.99 1.25 -5.53
C ILE A 28 2.25 2.48 -4.97
N ALA A 29 2.33 2.71 -3.69
CA ALA A 29 1.77 3.88 -3.02
C ALA A 29 2.24 5.21 -3.62
N THR A 30 1.54 6.28 -3.31
CA THR A 30 1.80 7.67 -3.71
C THR A 30 1.62 7.98 -5.20
N LEU A 31 0.97 7.05 -5.92
CA LEU A 31 0.71 7.14 -7.35
C LEU A 31 -0.77 6.92 -7.67
N GLU A 32 -1.62 7.07 -6.68
CA GLU A 32 -3.06 6.88 -6.80
C GLU A 32 -3.66 7.83 -7.84
N GLY A 33 -4.50 7.28 -8.71
CA GLY A 33 -5.18 8.00 -9.79
C GLY A 33 -6.52 7.37 -10.14
N GLU A 34 -6.98 7.55 -11.36
CA GLU A 34 -8.30 7.06 -11.79
C GLU A 34 -8.42 5.53 -11.79
N ILE A 35 -9.60 5.04 -11.42
CA ILE A 35 -9.96 3.62 -11.49
C ILE A 35 -10.88 3.38 -12.69
N GLN A 36 -10.53 2.39 -13.52
CA GLN A 36 -11.35 1.91 -14.62
C GLN A 36 -12.03 0.60 -14.21
N MET A 37 -13.30 0.69 -13.87
CA MET A 37 -14.06 -0.48 -13.39
C MET A 37 -14.32 -1.50 -14.49
N ASP A 38 -14.39 -1.08 -15.76
CA ASP A 38 -14.60 -1.95 -16.91
C ASP A 38 -13.40 -2.85 -17.21
N ASP A 39 -12.20 -2.45 -16.77
CA ASP A 39 -10.97 -3.25 -16.84
C ASP A 39 -10.32 -3.34 -15.46
N PHE A 40 -11.07 -3.83 -14.47
CA PHE A 40 -10.65 -3.88 -13.08
C PHE A 40 -9.33 -4.66 -12.85
N GLN A 41 -9.04 -5.62 -13.71
CA GLN A 41 -7.78 -6.39 -13.66
C GLN A 41 -6.62 -5.70 -14.40
N GLY A 42 -6.89 -4.63 -15.16
CA GLY A 42 -5.90 -3.84 -15.88
C GLY A 42 -5.26 -4.53 -17.09
N TRP A 43 -5.96 -5.49 -17.70
CA TRP A 43 -5.42 -6.26 -18.82
C TRP A 43 -5.16 -5.44 -20.09
N HIS A 44 -5.96 -4.40 -20.31
CA HIS A 44 -5.92 -3.57 -21.53
C HIS A 44 -5.34 -2.18 -21.29
N MET A 45 -4.95 -1.87 -20.07
CA MET A 45 -4.39 -0.56 -19.69
C MET A 45 -2.94 -0.41 -20.10
N LYS A 46 -2.56 0.85 -20.43
CA LYS A 46 -1.14 1.24 -20.51
C LYS A 46 -0.49 1.16 -19.13
N LEU A 47 0.80 0.82 -19.09
CA LEU A 47 1.56 0.56 -17.86
C LEU A 47 1.38 1.65 -16.77
N MET A 48 1.46 2.92 -17.13
CA MET A 48 1.33 4.02 -16.15
C MET A 48 -0.10 4.12 -15.61
N ALA A 49 -1.10 4.05 -16.48
CA ALA A 49 -2.51 4.07 -16.05
C ALA A 49 -2.86 2.86 -15.18
N ASN A 50 -2.35 1.66 -15.52
CA ASN A 50 -2.53 0.46 -14.72
C ASN A 50 -1.89 0.60 -13.32
N ARG A 51 -0.72 1.22 -13.25
CA ARG A 51 -0.03 1.49 -11.99
C ARG A 51 -0.87 2.39 -11.08
N ASP A 52 -1.36 3.52 -11.60
CA ASP A 52 -2.14 4.50 -10.85
C ASP A 52 -3.49 3.90 -10.40
N HIS A 53 -4.13 3.14 -11.28
CA HIS A 53 -5.34 2.34 -11.03
C HIS A 53 -5.13 1.31 -9.91
N ALA A 54 -4.07 0.49 -9.99
CA ALA A 54 -3.78 -0.52 -8.99
C ALA A 54 -3.39 0.08 -7.62
N ALA A 55 -2.73 1.26 -7.63
CA ALA A 55 -2.45 2.01 -6.41
C ALA A 55 -3.76 2.42 -5.72
N SER A 56 -4.69 3.03 -6.46
CA SER A 56 -5.98 3.46 -5.92
C SER A 56 -6.83 2.31 -5.40
N ILE A 57 -6.92 1.20 -6.13
CA ILE A 57 -7.62 0.00 -5.67
C ILE A 57 -7.04 -0.49 -4.34
N THR A 58 -5.71 -0.53 -4.22
CA THR A 58 -5.06 -0.97 -2.99
C THR A 58 -5.38 -0.03 -1.84
N THR A 59 -5.21 1.28 -2.02
CA THR A 59 -5.45 2.27 -0.97
C THR A 59 -6.91 2.29 -0.53
N LEU A 60 -7.88 2.32 -1.47
CA LEU A 60 -9.30 2.29 -1.12
C LEU A 60 -9.71 0.99 -0.42
N SER A 61 -9.11 -0.15 -0.76
CA SER A 61 -9.38 -1.39 -0.04
C SER A 61 -8.87 -1.35 1.40
N LEU A 62 -7.71 -0.71 1.65
CA LEU A 62 -7.19 -0.52 3.01
C LEU A 62 -8.05 0.47 3.80
N GLU A 63 -8.58 1.53 3.17
CA GLU A 63 -9.54 2.44 3.79
C GLU A 63 -10.83 1.71 4.22
N SER A 64 -11.34 0.82 3.39
CA SER A 64 -12.50 0.00 3.74
C SER A 64 -12.20 -0.91 4.95
N HIS A 65 -11.05 -1.57 4.96
CA HIS A 65 -10.67 -2.40 6.11
C HIS A 65 -10.49 -1.59 7.39
N HIS A 66 -9.93 -0.37 7.31
CA HIS A 66 -9.79 0.51 8.47
C HIS A 66 -11.13 0.96 9.01
N LYS A 67 -12.09 1.29 8.16
CA LYS A 67 -13.46 1.68 8.55
C LYS A 67 -14.09 0.64 9.47
N ASP A 68 -13.91 -0.65 9.15
CA ASP A 68 -14.45 -1.77 9.92
C ASP A 68 -13.54 -2.15 11.11
N ASN A 69 -12.28 -1.72 11.10
CA ASN A 69 -11.25 -2.04 12.11
C ASN A 69 -10.47 -0.78 12.52
N PRO A 70 -11.13 0.21 13.17
CA PRO A 70 -10.54 1.54 13.39
C PRO A 70 -9.33 1.55 14.35
N LYS A 71 -9.10 0.45 15.07
CA LYS A 71 -7.93 0.29 15.95
C LYS A 71 -6.70 -0.26 15.23
N VAL A 72 -6.81 -0.60 13.94
CA VAL A 72 -5.71 -1.12 13.13
C VAL A 72 -5.25 -0.05 12.17
N SER A 73 -3.96 0.22 12.14
CA SER A 73 -3.33 1.10 11.17
C SER A 73 -3.04 0.36 9.86
N PHE A 74 -3.30 1.01 8.73
CA PHE A 74 -3.06 0.46 7.40
C PHE A 74 -2.11 1.37 6.63
N VAL A 75 -1.00 0.80 6.17
CA VAL A 75 0.03 1.52 5.42
C VAL A 75 0.18 0.91 4.04
N HIS A 76 -0.15 1.67 3.00
CA HIS A 76 0.25 1.38 1.63
C HIS A 76 1.61 2.01 1.40
N ASN A 77 2.63 1.22 1.08
CA ASN A 77 4.00 1.69 0.95
C ASN A 77 4.57 1.43 -0.44
N PHE A 78 5.21 2.44 -1.01
CA PHE A 78 6.13 2.27 -2.13
C PHE A 78 7.57 2.15 -1.59
N PRO A 79 8.22 0.98 -1.70
CA PRO A 79 9.49 0.74 -1.04
C PRO A 79 10.70 1.38 -1.76
N GLY A 80 10.46 2.09 -2.87
CA GLY A 80 11.52 2.57 -3.73
C GLY A 80 12.04 1.52 -4.72
N VAL A 81 13.08 1.88 -5.44
CA VAL A 81 13.72 0.96 -6.39
C VAL A 81 14.84 0.23 -5.67
N ILE A 82 14.59 -1.03 -5.30
CA ILE A 82 15.54 -1.86 -4.56
C ILE A 82 16.16 -2.87 -5.52
N LYS A 83 17.47 -3.10 -5.40
CA LYS A 83 18.17 -4.15 -6.14
C LYS A 83 17.65 -5.52 -5.72
N SER A 84 16.71 -6.06 -6.47
CA SER A 84 16.07 -7.34 -6.18
C SER A 84 16.12 -8.31 -7.35
N GLY A 85 15.70 -9.55 -7.12
CA GLY A 85 15.62 -10.56 -8.17
C GLY A 85 14.37 -10.52 -9.05
N ILE A 86 13.57 -9.45 -8.99
CA ILE A 86 12.28 -9.35 -9.71
C ILE A 86 12.42 -9.52 -11.23
N THR A 87 13.59 -9.19 -11.78
CA THR A 87 13.88 -9.34 -13.22
C THR A 87 14.51 -10.67 -13.57
N ARG A 88 14.67 -11.60 -12.61
CA ARG A 88 15.21 -12.94 -12.88
C ARG A 88 14.22 -13.72 -13.75
N GLY A 89 14.71 -14.34 -14.82
CA GLY A 89 13.88 -15.13 -15.75
C GLY A 89 13.11 -14.33 -16.79
N THR A 90 13.16 -13.00 -16.78
CA THR A 90 12.59 -12.18 -17.85
C THR A 90 13.56 -12.07 -19.03
N SER A 91 13.09 -12.31 -20.25
CA SER A 91 13.85 -12.22 -21.50
C SER A 91 13.21 -11.21 -22.45
N GLY A 92 14.01 -10.66 -23.36
CA GLY A 92 13.57 -9.69 -24.36
C GLY A 92 14.63 -8.62 -24.62
N VAL A 93 14.75 -8.16 -25.87
CA VAL A 93 15.77 -7.20 -26.30
C VAL A 93 15.68 -5.90 -25.51
N VAL A 94 14.46 -5.36 -25.31
CA VAL A 94 14.22 -4.12 -24.54
C VAL A 94 14.61 -4.30 -23.07
N LEU A 95 14.26 -5.44 -22.48
CA LEU A 95 14.62 -5.76 -21.10
C LEU A 95 16.13 -5.96 -20.92
N THR A 96 16.81 -6.54 -21.93
CA THR A 96 18.27 -6.71 -21.89
C THR A 96 18.96 -5.36 -21.95
N ALA A 97 18.52 -4.46 -22.84
CA ALA A 97 19.02 -3.09 -22.89
C ALA A 97 18.78 -2.33 -21.57
N LEU A 98 17.59 -2.44 -21.00
CA LEU A 98 17.25 -1.86 -19.70
C LEU A 98 18.13 -2.43 -18.58
N LYS A 99 18.36 -3.75 -18.55
CA LYS A 99 19.28 -4.40 -17.59
C LYS A 99 20.72 -3.88 -17.73
N ALA A 100 21.18 -3.58 -18.95
CA ALA A 100 22.51 -3.01 -19.19
C ALA A 100 22.59 -1.58 -18.64
N VAL A 101 21.60 -0.74 -18.91
CA VAL A 101 21.51 0.63 -18.36
C VAL A 101 21.49 0.60 -16.83
N VAL A 102 20.64 -0.25 -16.27
CA VAL A 102 20.51 -0.44 -14.83
C VAL A 102 21.80 -0.98 -14.20
N ARG A 103 22.56 -1.82 -14.91
CA ARG A 103 23.86 -2.32 -14.43
C ARG A 103 24.92 -1.20 -14.33
N ILE A 104 24.87 -0.22 -15.24
CA ILE A 104 25.84 0.89 -15.30
C ILE A 104 25.46 1.99 -14.31
N PHE A 105 24.18 2.37 -14.27
CA PHE A 105 23.69 3.53 -13.52
C PHE A 105 22.89 3.15 -12.26
N GLY A 106 22.66 1.86 -12.02
CA GLY A 106 21.78 1.39 -10.96
C GLY A 106 22.22 1.83 -9.55
N SER A 107 23.52 1.99 -9.32
CA SER A 107 24.03 2.48 -8.03
C SER A 107 23.55 3.89 -7.69
N LEU A 108 23.11 4.67 -8.67
CA LEU A 108 22.56 6.03 -8.47
C LEU A 108 21.06 6.01 -8.15
N PHE A 109 20.36 4.92 -8.47
CA PHE A 109 18.89 4.83 -8.38
C PHE A 109 18.42 3.77 -7.39
N TYR A 110 19.27 2.81 -7.02
CA TYR A 110 18.88 1.74 -6.11
C TYR A 110 19.13 2.12 -4.66
N MET A 111 18.08 1.91 -3.86
CA MET A 111 18.22 1.86 -2.41
C MET A 111 18.91 0.54 -2.02
N PRO A 112 19.91 0.57 -1.12
CA PRO A 112 20.47 -0.64 -0.54
C PRO A 112 19.38 -1.47 0.15
N ALA A 113 19.51 -2.80 0.11
CA ALA A 113 18.52 -3.68 0.73
C ALA A 113 18.46 -3.51 2.25
N GLU A 114 19.60 -3.22 2.88
CA GLU A 114 19.71 -2.93 4.31
C GLU A 114 18.92 -1.66 4.68
N GLU A 115 19.14 -0.56 3.97
CA GLU A 115 18.39 0.68 4.17
C GLU A 115 16.88 0.47 3.94
N ALA A 116 16.50 -0.30 2.92
CA ALA A 116 15.11 -0.65 2.71
C ALA A 116 14.54 -1.46 3.89
N GLY A 117 15.35 -2.38 4.47
CA GLY A 117 14.99 -3.12 5.67
C GLY A 117 14.73 -2.19 6.87
N ASP A 118 15.66 -1.27 7.15
CA ASP A 118 15.54 -0.31 8.25
C ASP A 118 14.30 0.57 8.11
N ARG A 119 14.01 1.04 6.89
CA ARG A 119 12.79 1.81 6.61
C ARG A 119 11.52 0.99 6.85
N HIS A 120 11.51 -0.30 6.53
CA HIS A 120 10.37 -1.17 6.82
C HIS A 120 10.23 -1.47 8.31
N VAL A 121 11.32 -1.59 9.06
CA VAL A 121 11.27 -1.67 10.53
C VAL A 121 10.64 -0.39 11.09
N PHE A 122 11.08 0.78 10.64
CA PHE A 122 10.50 2.06 11.05
C PHE A 122 9.01 2.15 10.72
N LEU A 123 8.59 1.81 9.49
CA LEU A 123 7.17 1.76 9.10
C LEU A 123 6.36 0.82 10.00
N SER A 124 6.96 -0.29 10.42
CA SER A 124 6.29 -1.31 11.23
C SER A 124 6.14 -0.91 12.68
N THR A 125 7.11 -0.18 13.24
CA THR A 125 7.24 0.03 14.69
C THR A 125 6.96 1.46 15.15
N SER A 126 7.05 2.47 14.30
CA SER A 126 6.90 3.87 14.71
C SER A 126 5.44 4.27 14.91
N ALA A 127 5.15 4.99 16.00
CA ALA A 127 3.86 5.61 16.24
C ALA A 127 3.49 6.71 15.22
N ARG A 128 4.43 7.12 14.35
CA ARG A 128 4.17 8.05 13.25
C ARG A 128 2.96 7.64 12.39
N TYR A 129 2.74 6.33 12.23
CA TYR A 129 1.67 5.74 11.42
C TYR A 129 0.62 5.05 12.31
N SER A 130 0.15 5.73 13.33
CA SER A 130 -0.83 5.22 14.30
C SER A 130 -2.24 5.10 13.70
N ALA A 131 -3.10 4.32 14.34
CA ALA A 131 -4.52 4.26 13.98
C ALA A 131 -5.31 5.50 14.47
N GLY A 132 -4.70 6.31 15.35
CA GLY A 132 -5.23 7.57 15.89
C GLY A 132 -4.21 8.22 16.81
N GLU A 133 -4.38 9.49 17.14
CA GLU A 133 -3.44 10.25 17.99
C GLU A 133 -3.26 9.64 19.39
N LYS A 134 -4.27 8.97 19.91
CA LYS A 134 -4.27 8.33 21.24
C LYS A 134 -4.11 6.81 21.17
N ASP A 135 -3.56 6.28 20.09
CA ASP A 135 -3.36 4.84 19.94
C ASP A 135 -2.16 4.37 20.77
N GLU A 136 -2.42 3.84 21.95
CA GLU A 136 -1.40 3.26 22.84
C GLU A 136 -0.70 2.04 22.24
N ALA A 137 -1.30 1.40 21.25
CA ALA A 137 -0.75 0.26 20.54
C ALA A 137 0.07 0.64 19.28
N ALA A 138 0.30 1.93 19.05
CA ALA A 138 0.94 2.43 17.83
C ALA A 138 2.43 2.05 17.69
N GLY A 139 3.09 1.63 18.78
CA GLY A 139 4.49 1.22 18.79
C GLY A 139 5.41 2.26 19.45
N VAL A 140 6.60 2.49 18.90
CA VAL A 140 7.60 3.39 19.45
C VAL A 140 7.07 4.83 19.46
N PRO A 141 6.94 5.48 20.64
CA PRO A 141 6.36 6.80 20.76
C PRO A 141 7.17 7.89 20.03
N LEU A 142 6.49 8.90 19.50
CA LEU A 142 7.16 10.05 18.86
C LEU A 142 8.00 10.88 19.83
N SER A 143 7.75 10.78 21.14
CA SER A 143 8.53 11.47 22.17
C SER A 143 10.02 11.09 22.18
N VAL A 144 10.38 9.91 21.62
CA VAL A 144 11.79 9.50 21.48
C VAL A 144 12.48 10.14 20.27
N ALA A 145 11.74 10.79 19.39
CA ALA A 145 12.23 11.46 18.18
C ALA A 145 11.47 12.80 17.99
N PRO A 146 11.84 13.87 18.72
CA PRO A 146 11.09 15.13 18.79
C PRO A 146 10.86 15.82 17.43
N ASP A 147 11.72 15.56 16.44
CA ASP A 147 11.61 16.11 15.08
C ASP A 147 10.56 15.39 14.22
N LEU A 148 10.02 14.27 14.72
CA LEU A 148 8.98 13.52 14.02
C LEU A 148 7.59 13.93 14.51
N SER A 149 6.68 14.03 13.56
CA SER A 149 5.23 14.20 13.80
C SER A 149 4.44 13.01 13.28
N PHE A 150 3.17 12.92 13.64
CA PHE A 150 2.25 11.98 13.00
C PHE A 150 2.25 12.17 11.49
N ALA A 151 2.18 11.07 10.77
CA ALA A 151 2.02 11.11 9.33
C ALA A 151 0.62 11.61 8.93
N ARG A 152 0.54 12.26 7.77
CA ARG A 152 -0.72 12.64 7.16
C ARG A 152 -1.28 11.42 6.42
N GLY A 153 -2.52 11.08 6.70
CA GLY A 153 -3.19 9.96 6.05
C GLY A 153 -3.76 10.30 4.68
N THR A 154 -4.40 9.32 4.08
CA THR A 154 -5.00 9.43 2.74
C THR A 154 -6.16 10.42 2.66
N ASP A 155 -6.72 10.81 3.78
CA ASP A 155 -7.78 11.83 3.92
C ASP A 155 -7.25 13.25 4.20
N GLY A 156 -5.92 13.41 4.21
CA GLY A 156 -5.24 14.67 4.48
C GLY A 156 -5.11 15.03 5.97
N LYS A 157 -5.61 14.20 6.89
CA LYS A 157 -5.54 14.44 8.33
C LYS A 157 -4.34 13.73 8.95
N LEU A 158 -3.84 14.28 10.07
CA LEU A 158 -2.80 13.62 10.87
C LEU A 158 -3.39 12.43 11.63
N ALA A 159 -2.60 11.38 11.79
CA ALA A 159 -2.96 10.18 12.56
C ALA A 159 -4.31 9.56 12.17
N SER A 160 -4.67 9.55 10.89
CA SER A 160 -6.00 9.10 10.43
C SER A 160 -6.13 7.59 10.19
N GLY A 161 -5.07 6.83 10.41
CA GLY A 161 -5.10 5.37 10.40
C GLY A 161 -4.85 4.71 9.05
N VAL A 162 -4.99 5.43 7.92
CA VAL A 162 -4.65 4.91 6.59
C VAL A 162 -3.66 5.83 5.90
N TYR A 163 -2.58 5.27 5.40
CA TYR A 163 -1.44 6.03 4.90
C TYR A 163 -1.02 5.52 3.52
N SER A 164 -0.74 6.45 2.60
CA SER A 164 -0.03 6.19 1.35
C SER A 164 1.37 6.80 1.46
N ILE A 165 2.41 5.95 1.52
CA ILE A 165 3.76 6.32 1.96
C ILE A 165 4.77 6.02 0.86
N ASN A 166 5.64 6.99 0.60
CA ASN A 166 6.75 6.85 -0.35
C ASN A 166 7.96 6.11 0.24
N ALA A 167 8.99 5.95 -0.58
CA ALA A 167 10.23 5.29 -0.18
C ALA A 167 10.99 5.99 0.96
N SER A 168 10.76 7.28 1.19
CA SER A 168 11.39 8.05 2.26
C SER A 168 10.60 8.03 3.58
N GLY A 169 9.46 7.32 3.62
CA GLY A 169 8.58 7.31 4.80
C GLY A 169 7.65 8.53 4.88
N GLU A 170 7.55 9.32 3.81
CA GLU A 170 6.69 10.50 3.77
C GLU A 170 5.35 10.19 3.12
N SER A 171 4.32 10.89 3.60
CA SER A 171 2.96 10.79 3.09
C SER A 171 2.84 11.30 1.65
N ALA A 172 1.89 10.74 0.91
CA ALA A 172 1.52 11.23 -0.40
C ALA A 172 1.14 12.72 -0.37
N GLY A 173 1.35 13.40 -1.49
CA GLY A 173 1.01 14.82 -1.62
C GLY A 173 -0.47 15.05 -1.91
N VAL A 174 -0.88 16.33 -1.85
CA VAL A 174 -2.25 16.81 -2.04
C VAL A 174 -2.91 16.25 -3.32
N LYS A 175 -2.17 16.12 -4.42
CA LYS A 175 -2.69 15.53 -5.66
C LYS A 175 -3.27 14.13 -5.47
N VAL A 176 -2.64 13.31 -4.66
CA VAL A 176 -3.10 11.95 -4.34
C VAL A 176 -4.31 12.01 -3.41
N GLU A 177 -4.27 12.89 -2.41
CA GLU A 177 -5.40 13.11 -1.50
C GLU A 177 -6.66 13.54 -2.25
N ASP A 178 -6.52 14.47 -3.19
CA ASP A 178 -7.62 14.95 -4.06
C ASP A 178 -8.15 13.84 -4.96
N ALA A 179 -7.28 13.04 -5.57
CA ALA A 179 -7.67 11.90 -6.39
C ALA A 179 -8.48 10.88 -5.58
N LEU A 180 -8.00 10.54 -4.37
CA LEU A 180 -8.69 9.62 -3.47
C LEU A 180 -10.02 10.22 -2.96
N ALA A 181 -10.06 11.52 -2.65
CA ALA A 181 -11.29 12.22 -2.27
C ALA A 181 -12.34 12.18 -3.38
N SER A 182 -11.93 12.42 -4.63
CA SER A 182 -12.78 12.28 -5.81
C SER A 182 -13.30 10.85 -5.99
N LEU A 183 -12.46 9.83 -5.82
CA LEU A 183 -12.87 8.44 -5.90
C LEU A 183 -13.89 8.07 -4.80
N ARG A 184 -13.65 8.51 -3.56
CA ARG A 184 -14.59 8.32 -2.45
C ARG A 184 -15.96 8.95 -2.70
N SER A 185 -15.99 10.20 -3.20
CA SER A 185 -17.24 10.90 -3.48
C SER A 185 -18.10 10.22 -4.55
N ARG A 186 -17.46 9.46 -5.46
CA ARG A 186 -18.11 8.64 -6.50
C ARG A 186 -18.50 7.23 -6.01
N GLY A 187 -18.33 6.93 -4.73
CA GLY A 187 -18.63 5.62 -4.14
C GLY A 187 -17.69 4.50 -4.59
N MET A 188 -16.49 4.84 -5.06
CA MET A 188 -15.55 3.85 -5.62
C MET A 188 -15.03 2.88 -4.55
N THR A 189 -14.90 3.29 -3.30
CA THR A 189 -14.47 2.42 -2.21
C THR A 189 -15.36 1.17 -2.11
N GLN A 190 -16.69 1.36 -2.12
CA GLN A 190 -17.63 0.24 -2.06
C GLN A 190 -17.54 -0.63 -3.31
N LYS A 191 -17.55 -0.02 -4.51
CA LYS A 191 -17.47 -0.77 -5.78
C LYS A 191 -16.20 -1.61 -5.88
N VAL A 192 -15.06 -1.09 -5.42
CA VAL A 192 -13.78 -1.80 -5.36
C VAL A 192 -13.91 -3.03 -4.45
N MET A 193 -14.45 -2.86 -3.25
CA MET A 193 -14.59 -3.97 -2.29
C MET A 193 -15.55 -5.04 -2.78
N ASP A 194 -16.70 -4.66 -3.37
CA ASP A 194 -17.66 -5.60 -3.94
C ASP A 194 -17.03 -6.44 -5.06
N THR A 195 -16.26 -5.79 -5.93
CA THR A 195 -15.55 -6.49 -7.02
C THR A 195 -14.48 -7.43 -6.48
N ILE A 196 -13.68 -7.00 -5.49
CA ILE A 196 -12.66 -7.84 -4.84
C ILE A 196 -13.31 -9.07 -4.19
N ASN A 197 -14.39 -8.89 -3.44
CA ASN A 197 -15.09 -9.97 -2.76
C ASN A 197 -15.70 -10.95 -3.76
N THR A 198 -16.35 -10.46 -4.80
CA THR A 198 -16.91 -11.29 -5.89
C THR A 198 -15.81 -12.14 -6.55
N ASP A 199 -14.64 -11.56 -6.82
CA ASP A 199 -13.51 -12.29 -7.42
C ASP A 199 -12.96 -13.37 -6.47
N ILE A 200 -12.88 -13.07 -5.17
CA ILE A 200 -12.47 -14.04 -4.16
C ILE A 200 -13.46 -15.21 -4.09
N GLU A 201 -14.75 -14.93 -4.06
CA GLU A 201 -15.80 -15.95 -4.02
C GLU A 201 -15.78 -16.85 -5.25
N LYS A 202 -15.64 -16.28 -6.45
CA LYS A 202 -15.50 -17.03 -7.69
C LYS A 202 -14.28 -17.97 -7.66
N ALA A 203 -13.14 -17.47 -7.19
CA ALA A 203 -11.91 -18.25 -7.09
C ALA A 203 -12.04 -19.42 -6.10
N LEU A 204 -12.74 -19.23 -4.99
CA LEU A 204 -12.99 -20.26 -3.99
C LEU A 204 -13.96 -21.33 -4.53
N ALA A 205 -15.05 -20.91 -5.20
CA ALA A 205 -16.03 -21.82 -5.79
C ALA A 205 -15.41 -22.72 -6.87
N THR A 206 -14.44 -22.23 -7.64
CA THR A 206 -13.73 -23.02 -8.64
C THR A 206 -12.86 -24.11 -8.00
N LYS A 207 -12.25 -23.83 -6.84
CA LYS A 207 -11.39 -24.79 -6.12
C LYS A 207 -12.18 -25.94 -5.49
N THR A 208 -13.45 -25.73 -5.14
CA THR A 208 -14.30 -26.76 -4.52
C THR A 208 -14.82 -27.78 -5.54
N LYS A 209 -14.69 -27.50 -6.85
CA LYS A 209 -15.15 -28.36 -7.95
C LYS A 209 -14.03 -29.18 -8.60
N ALA A 210 -12.78 -28.99 -8.20
CA ALA A 210 -11.59 -29.72 -8.67
C ALA A 210 -11.08 -30.72 -7.61
#